data_9494bb052bab4e0e462f78733d6d5e84
#
_entry.id   9494bb052bab4e0e462f78733d6d5e84
#
_cell.length_a   1.000
_cell.length_b   1.000
_cell.length_c   1.000
_cell.angle_alpha   90.00
_cell.angle_beta   90.00
_cell.angle_gamma   90.00
#
_symmetry.space_group_name_H-M   'P 1'
#
loop_
_entity.id
_entity.type
_entity.pdbx_description
1 polymer ?
#
loop_
_entity_poly.entity_id
_entity_poly.type
_entity_poly.pdbx_seq_one_letter_code
_entity_poly.pdbx_strand_id
1 'polypeptide(L)'
;EELKYYGGKTAAVENTGRVQFRSIANSLIGLAKDASNIYISGHKDMDMDALGACLGVAAICEHYKKPYKIIFDPRLTEKKTRLAFQSTFDKARLDRMTITPKEAEESIRPSTLFVVVDVSVPTLVMGDKALEKSSKTIVIDHHRRGEAFIEKPVLSYIDPSAGSSSEIIAEFVKYSSA
;
A
#
# COMPACT_ATOMS: atom_id res chain seq x y z
N GLU A 1 -12.22 -12.15 -12.64
CA GLU A 1 -13.27 -11.34 -11.97
C GLU A 1 -12.59 -10.29 -11.09
N GLU A 2 -12.94 -9.04 -11.30
CA GLU A 2 -12.38 -7.90 -10.55
C GLU A 2 -13.19 -7.74 -9.25
N LEU A 3 -12.55 -7.91 -8.08
CA LEU A 3 -13.16 -7.68 -6.79
C LEU A 3 -13.11 -6.19 -6.43
N LYS A 4 -14.26 -5.51 -6.53
CA LYS A 4 -14.45 -4.11 -6.11
C LYS A 4 -15.31 -4.05 -4.85
N TYR A 5 -14.81 -3.42 -3.79
CA TYR A 5 -15.54 -3.24 -2.54
C TYR A 5 -15.72 -1.76 -2.23
N TYR A 6 -16.94 -1.34 -1.89
CA TYR A 6 -17.28 0.02 -1.50
C TYR A 6 -17.93 0.01 -0.11
N GLY A 7 -17.45 0.86 0.80
CA GLY A 7 -17.96 0.94 2.17
C GLY A 7 -19.17 1.86 2.34
N GLY A 8 -20.12 1.49 3.19
CA GLY A 8 -21.26 2.31 3.59
C GLY A 8 -21.83 1.87 4.94
N LYS A 9 -22.23 2.81 5.81
CA LYS A 9 -22.63 2.58 7.21
C LYS A 9 -24.14 2.38 7.41
N THR A 10 -24.53 1.22 7.97
CA THR A 10 -25.70 1.00 8.85
C THR A 10 -25.40 -0.17 9.78
N ALA A 11 -26.04 -0.26 10.95
CA ALA A 11 -25.73 -1.26 12.01
C ALA A 11 -25.78 -2.74 11.56
N ALA A 12 -26.49 -3.07 10.49
CA ALA A 12 -26.44 -4.39 9.82
C ALA A 12 -25.12 -4.59 9.03
N VAL A 13 -24.37 -3.53 8.77
CA VAL A 13 -23.11 -3.48 8.02
C VAL A 13 -21.90 -3.83 8.90
N GLU A 14 -21.98 -3.71 10.24
CA GLU A 14 -20.82 -4.01 11.10
C GLU A 14 -20.38 -5.47 11.03
N ASN A 15 -21.30 -6.43 10.99
CA ASN A 15 -20.94 -7.83 10.82
C ASN A 15 -20.55 -8.18 9.39
N THR A 16 -21.21 -7.58 8.41
CA THR A 16 -20.85 -7.72 6.99
C THR A 16 -19.51 -7.04 6.71
N GLY A 17 -19.26 -5.90 7.32
CA GLY A 17 -18.00 -5.17 7.24
C GLY A 17 -16.79 -5.96 7.72
N ARG A 18 -16.89 -6.64 8.86
CA ARG A 18 -15.79 -7.46 9.40
C ARG A 18 -15.46 -8.67 8.53
N VAL A 19 -16.49 -9.37 8.02
CA VAL A 19 -16.30 -10.52 7.11
C VAL A 19 -15.65 -10.06 5.79
N GLN A 20 -16.13 -8.97 5.25
CA GLN A 20 -15.61 -8.37 4.04
C GLN A 20 -14.16 -7.90 4.22
N PHE A 21 -13.87 -7.23 5.33
CA PHE A 21 -12.53 -6.76 5.69
C PHE A 21 -11.54 -7.92 5.81
N ARG A 22 -11.93 -9.00 6.48
CA ARG A 22 -11.15 -10.24 6.61
C ARG A 22 -10.89 -10.88 5.24
N SER A 23 -11.89 -10.90 4.36
CA SER A 23 -11.74 -11.42 2.99
C SER A 23 -10.71 -10.64 2.19
N ILE A 24 -10.73 -9.29 2.30
CA ILE A 24 -9.77 -8.41 1.64
C ILE A 24 -8.35 -8.60 2.20
N ALA A 25 -8.23 -8.65 3.53
CA ALA A 25 -6.94 -8.93 4.17
C ALA A 25 -6.35 -10.28 3.71
N ASN A 26 -7.18 -11.33 3.65
CA ASN A 26 -6.76 -12.64 3.15
C ASN A 26 -6.36 -12.60 1.67
N SER A 27 -7.06 -11.82 0.84
CA SER A 27 -6.73 -11.65 -0.58
C SER A 27 -5.39 -10.92 -0.75
N LEU A 28 -5.15 -9.85 0.01
CA LEU A 28 -3.87 -9.14 0.05
C LEU A 28 -2.73 -10.09 0.44
N ILE A 29 -2.92 -10.87 1.50
CA ILE A 29 -1.93 -11.84 2.00
C ILE A 29 -1.67 -12.93 0.95
N GLY A 30 -2.70 -13.45 0.29
CA GLY A 30 -2.59 -14.42 -0.79
C GLY A 30 -1.75 -13.88 -1.95
N LEU A 31 -2.09 -12.70 -2.45
CA LEU A 31 -1.36 -12.03 -3.53
C LEU A 31 0.11 -11.74 -3.12
N ALA A 32 0.34 -11.32 -1.88
CA ALA A 32 1.69 -11.10 -1.35
C ALA A 32 2.50 -12.41 -1.30
N LYS A 33 1.90 -13.53 -0.88
CA LYS A 33 2.55 -14.84 -0.83
C LYS A 33 2.93 -15.35 -2.22
N ASP A 34 2.14 -15.09 -3.24
CA ASP A 34 2.37 -15.54 -4.61
C ASP A 34 3.38 -14.65 -5.37
N ALA A 35 3.61 -13.43 -4.92
CA ALA A 35 4.56 -12.52 -5.53
C ALA A 35 6.01 -12.94 -5.30
N SER A 36 6.89 -12.69 -6.28
CA SER A 36 8.33 -12.88 -6.12
C SER A 36 8.96 -11.82 -5.21
N ASN A 37 8.48 -10.59 -5.34
CA ASN A 37 8.84 -9.44 -4.52
C ASN A 37 7.70 -8.41 -4.54
N ILE A 38 7.74 -7.46 -3.61
CA ILE A 38 6.66 -6.50 -3.40
C ILE A 38 7.26 -5.09 -3.40
N TYR A 39 6.69 -4.20 -4.23
CA TYR A 39 6.95 -2.77 -4.17
C TYR A 39 5.76 -2.07 -3.53
N ILE A 40 6.05 -1.21 -2.54
CA ILE A 40 5.07 -0.48 -1.75
C ILE A 40 5.28 1.00 -2.01
N SER A 41 4.23 1.72 -2.39
CA SER A 41 4.31 3.14 -2.69
C SER A 41 3.13 3.91 -2.11
N GLY A 42 3.40 5.04 -1.49
CA GLY A 42 2.42 6.08 -1.20
C GLY A 42 2.38 7.15 -2.27
N HIS A 43 1.77 8.30 -1.94
CA HIS A 43 1.73 9.47 -2.83
C HIS A 43 3.05 10.27 -2.83
N LYS A 44 3.26 11.09 -3.86
CA LYS A 44 4.23 12.20 -3.88
C LYS A 44 3.84 13.18 -2.77
N ASP A 45 4.83 13.86 -2.18
CA ASP A 45 4.67 14.62 -0.93
C ASP A 45 4.20 13.74 0.24
N MET A 46 4.78 12.54 0.31
CA MET A 46 4.45 11.51 1.30
C MET A 46 4.36 12.09 2.71
N ASP A 47 3.23 11.94 3.33
CA ASP A 47 2.94 12.35 4.70
C ASP A 47 3.03 11.17 5.70
N MET A 48 2.62 11.40 6.95
CA MET A 48 2.68 10.37 8.01
C MET A 48 1.68 9.25 7.78
N ASP A 49 0.53 9.50 7.12
CA ASP A 49 -0.45 8.47 6.84
C ASP A 49 0.06 7.53 5.75
N ALA A 50 0.51 8.07 4.62
CA ALA A 50 1.11 7.28 3.55
C ALA A 50 2.31 6.47 4.04
N LEU A 51 3.20 7.07 4.86
CA LEU A 51 4.33 6.35 5.44
C LEU A 51 3.89 5.24 6.38
N GLY A 52 2.96 5.52 7.29
CA GLY A 52 2.40 4.54 8.24
C GLY A 52 1.75 3.35 7.51
N ALA A 53 0.97 3.63 6.48
CA ALA A 53 0.38 2.60 5.62
C ALA A 53 1.45 1.76 4.91
N CYS A 54 2.50 2.38 4.35
CA CYS A 54 3.64 1.66 3.77
C CYS A 54 4.33 0.74 4.78
N LEU A 55 4.59 1.22 5.99
CA LEU A 55 5.22 0.44 7.06
C LEU A 55 4.34 -0.72 7.53
N GLY A 56 3.04 -0.53 7.58
CA GLY A 56 2.09 -1.60 7.92
C GLY A 56 2.09 -2.72 6.86
N VAL A 57 2.10 -2.40 5.56
CA VAL A 57 2.27 -3.40 4.50
C VAL A 57 3.64 -4.08 4.58
N ALA A 58 4.70 -3.33 4.89
CA ALA A 58 6.03 -3.89 5.09
C ALA A 58 6.06 -4.90 6.26
N ALA A 59 5.36 -4.61 7.35
CA ALA A 59 5.22 -5.54 8.49
C ALA A 59 4.52 -6.84 8.09
N ILE A 60 3.49 -6.79 7.24
CA ILE A 60 2.85 -7.99 6.66
C ILE A 60 3.87 -8.76 5.82
N CYS A 61 4.65 -8.09 4.98
CA CYS A 61 5.69 -8.73 4.17
C CYS A 61 6.76 -9.41 5.05
N GLU A 62 7.23 -8.75 6.11
CA GLU A 62 8.19 -9.30 7.06
C GLU A 62 7.64 -10.55 7.78
N HIS A 63 6.37 -10.51 8.22
CA HIS A 63 5.71 -11.64 8.87
C HIS A 63 5.70 -12.88 7.96
N TYR A 64 5.40 -12.71 6.68
CA TYR A 64 5.38 -13.79 5.70
C TYR A 64 6.74 -14.02 5.00
N LYS A 65 7.80 -13.38 5.46
CA LYS A 65 9.17 -13.48 4.91
C LYS A 65 9.22 -13.21 3.40
N LYS A 66 8.44 -12.24 2.93
CA LYS A 66 8.41 -11.84 1.52
C LYS A 66 9.37 -10.68 1.28
N PRO A 67 10.20 -10.74 0.23
CA PRO A 67 11.04 -9.62 -0.16
C PRO A 67 10.18 -8.42 -0.54
N TYR A 68 10.49 -7.26 0.02
CA TYR A 68 9.78 -6.02 -0.30
C TYR A 68 10.74 -4.84 -0.37
N LYS A 69 10.27 -3.77 -1.00
CA LYS A 69 10.87 -2.44 -0.97
C LYS A 69 9.78 -1.37 -0.91
N ILE A 70 9.97 -0.37 -0.06
CA ILE A 70 9.18 0.86 -0.04
C ILE A 70 9.82 1.82 -1.02
N ILE A 71 9.05 2.31 -2.00
CA ILE A 71 9.51 3.35 -2.92
C ILE A 71 9.52 4.66 -2.15
N PHE A 72 10.72 5.24 -2.01
CA PHE A 72 10.94 6.41 -1.18
C PHE A 72 11.92 7.39 -1.82
N ASP A 73 11.51 8.65 -1.95
CA ASP A 73 12.38 9.76 -2.33
C ASP A 73 12.30 10.84 -1.23
N PRO A 74 13.42 11.13 -0.53
CA PRO A 74 13.44 12.17 0.51
C PRO A 74 13.03 13.57 0.02
N ARG A 75 13.15 13.83 -1.30
CA ARG A 75 12.78 15.11 -1.91
C ARG A 75 11.28 15.22 -2.16
N LEU A 76 10.60 14.08 -2.29
CA LEU A 76 9.16 13.93 -2.49
C LEU A 76 8.46 13.45 -1.21
N THR A 77 8.97 13.84 -0.06
CA THR A 77 8.44 13.46 1.26
C THR A 77 8.41 14.68 2.15
N GLU A 78 7.31 14.89 2.86
CA GLU A 78 7.20 15.97 3.85
C GLU A 78 8.36 15.94 4.83
N LYS A 79 8.88 17.12 5.19
CA LYS A 79 10.06 17.25 6.07
C LYS A 79 9.89 16.51 7.40
N LYS A 80 8.73 16.66 8.07
CA LYS A 80 8.45 16.00 9.36
C LYS A 80 8.42 14.48 9.21
N THR A 81 7.80 13.97 8.17
CA THR A 81 7.68 12.54 7.84
C THR A 81 9.02 11.92 7.53
N ARG A 82 9.83 12.59 6.69
CA ARG A 82 11.20 12.18 6.39
C ARG A 82 12.07 12.10 7.65
N LEU A 83 12.03 13.13 8.50
CA LEU A 83 12.81 13.14 9.74
C LEU A 83 12.39 12.04 10.70
N ALA A 84 11.08 11.82 10.86
CA ALA A 84 10.57 10.73 11.69
C ALA A 84 11.03 9.36 11.16
N PHE A 85 10.92 9.13 9.85
CA PHE A 85 11.35 7.88 9.24
C PHE A 85 12.85 7.62 9.42
N GLN A 86 13.68 8.63 9.13
CA GLN A 86 15.14 8.55 9.26
C GLN A 86 15.64 8.45 10.72
N SER A 87 14.88 8.94 11.70
CA SER A 87 15.23 8.81 13.12
C SER A 87 14.77 7.49 13.75
N THR A 88 13.77 6.83 13.14
CA THR A 88 13.21 5.57 13.67
C THR A 88 14.06 4.36 13.30
N PHE A 89 14.67 4.37 12.11
CA PHE A 89 15.44 3.25 11.60
C PHE A 89 16.89 3.64 11.34
N ASP A 90 17.81 2.74 11.62
CA ASP A 90 19.21 2.93 11.24
C ASP A 90 19.38 2.92 9.70
N LYS A 91 20.51 3.48 9.24
CA LYS A 91 20.80 3.58 7.81
C LYS A 91 20.78 2.22 7.10
N ALA A 92 21.34 1.19 7.72
CA ALA A 92 21.40 -0.14 7.11
C ALA A 92 20.01 -0.75 6.91
N ARG A 93 19.07 -0.49 7.85
CA ARG A 93 17.67 -0.92 7.70
C ARG A 93 16.96 -0.11 6.63
N LEU A 94 17.14 1.22 6.59
CA LEU A 94 16.59 2.07 5.55
C LEU A 94 17.04 1.62 4.15
N ASP A 95 18.34 1.39 3.95
CA ASP A 95 18.90 0.92 2.67
C ASP A 95 18.33 -0.46 2.26
N ARG A 96 18.04 -1.32 3.24
CA ARG A 96 17.41 -2.63 2.97
C ARG A 96 15.94 -2.52 2.61
N MET A 97 15.19 -1.62 3.23
CA MET A 97 13.74 -1.55 3.09
C MET A 97 13.26 -0.54 2.05
N THR A 98 14.12 0.35 1.56
CA THR A 98 13.74 1.39 0.58
C THR A 98 14.37 1.17 -0.79
N ILE A 99 13.76 1.77 -1.80
CA ILE A 99 14.24 1.86 -3.17
C ILE A 99 13.81 3.20 -3.76
N THR A 100 14.63 3.82 -4.60
CA THR A 100 14.23 5.06 -5.26
C THR A 100 13.19 4.80 -6.36
N PRO A 101 12.37 5.80 -6.75
CA PRO A 101 11.41 5.65 -7.85
C PRO A 101 12.08 5.17 -9.15
N LYS A 102 13.29 5.68 -9.45
CA LYS A 102 14.05 5.31 -10.66
C LYS A 102 14.49 3.83 -10.61
N GLU A 103 15.09 3.40 -9.51
CA GLU A 103 15.49 2.00 -9.34
C GLU A 103 14.29 1.05 -9.38
N ALA A 104 13.14 1.46 -8.81
CA ALA A 104 11.92 0.69 -8.88
C ALA A 104 11.42 0.54 -10.33
N GLU A 105 11.46 1.62 -11.13
CA GLU A 105 11.13 1.59 -12.56
C GLU A 105 12.04 0.66 -13.36
N GLU A 106 13.34 0.64 -13.06
CA GLU A 106 14.34 -0.16 -13.77
C GLU A 106 14.28 -1.65 -13.38
N SER A 107 13.84 -1.97 -12.16
CA SER A 107 13.90 -3.32 -11.60
C SER A 107 12.54 -4.04 -11.48
N ILE A 108 11.43 -3.36 -11.75
CA ILE A 108 10.10 -3.99 -11.70
C ILE A 108 9.99 -5.15 -12.72
N ARG A 109 9.32 -6.23 -12.32
CA ARG A 109 9.13 -7.43 -13.14
C ARG A 109 7.65 -7.83 -13.17
N PRO A 110 7.20 -8.63 -14.16
CA PRO A 110 5.82 -9.12 -14.19
C PRO A 110 5.38 -9.91 -12.95
N SER A 111 6.34 -10.50 -12.22
CA SER A 111 6.10 -11.21 -10.96
C SER A 111 6.14 -10.32 -9.71
N THR A 112 6.44 -9.03 -9.87
CA THR A 112 6.41 -8.04 -8.78
C THR A 112 4.96 -7.65 -8.49
N LEU A 113 4.56 -7.68 -7.23
CA LEU A 113 3.31 -7.09 -6.77
C LEU A 113 3.56 -5.63 -6.41
N PHE A 114 2.79 -4.72 -6.99
CA PHE A 114 2.85 -3.30 -6.68
C PHE A 114 1.69 -2.93 -5.73
N VAL A 115 1.99 -2.52 -4.52
CA VAL A 115 1.00 -2.11 -3.52
C VAL A 115 1.01 -0.60 -3.38
N VAL A 116 -0.07 0.04 -3.80
CA VAL A 116 -0.30 1.47 -3.66
C VAL A 116 -1.15 1.72 -2.43
N VAL A 117 -0.69 2.60 -1.56
CA VAL A 117 -1.41 3.00 -0.34
C VAL A 117 -1.60 4.51 -0.30
N ASP A 118 -2.72 4.95 0.26
CA ASP A 118 -3.05 6.34 0.53
C ASP A 118 -3.15 7.24 -0.72
N VAL A 119 -3.32 6.63 -1.87
CA VAL A 119 -3.54 7.33 -3.13
C VAL A 119 -4.14 6.38 -4.16
N SER A 120 -5.09 6.88 -4.94
CA SER A 120 -5.69 6.14 -6.06
C SER A 120 -5.46 6.79 -7.43
N VAL A 121 -4.88 8.01 -7.46
CA VAL A 121 -4.56 8.75 -8.68
C VAL A 121 -3.16 8.37 -9.18
N PRO A 122 -3.02 7.77 -10.40
CA PRO A 122 -1.75 7.23 -10.88
C PRO A 122 -0.58 8.23 -10.89
N THR A 123 -0.83 9.45 -11.33
CA THR A 123 0.20 10.50 -11.46
C THR A 123 0.71 11.03 -10.12
N LEU A 124 -0.04 10.82 -9.05
CA LEU A 124 0.34 11.19 -7.69
C LEU A 124 1.13 10.10 -6.96
N VAL A 125 1.17 8.87 -7.47
CA VAL A 125 1.96 7.77 -6.88
C VAL A 125 3.44 8.10 -6.96
N MET A 126 4.20 7.92 -5.88
CA MET A 126 5.63 8.25 -5.84
C MET A 126 6.44 7.44 -6.88
N GLY A 127 6.06 6.20 -7.17
CA GLY A 127 6.64 5.33 -8.19
C GLY A 127 5.75 5.21 -9.44
N ASP A 128 5.17 6.30 -9.94
CA ASP A 128 4.23 6.31 -11.07
C ASP A 128 4.73 5.56 -12.30
N LYS A 129 5.98 5.75 -12.71
CA LYS A 129 6.57 5.04 -13.86
C LYS A 129 6.77 3.55 -13.62
N ALA A 130 7.08 3.14 -12.41
CA ALA A 130 7.10 1.73 -12.06
C ALA A 130 5.68 1.14 -12.03
N LEU A 131 4.69 1.92 -11.54
CA LEU A 131 3.29 1.54 -11.59
C LEU A 131 2.79 1.29 -13.01
N GLU A 132 3.14 2.15 -13.98
CA GLU A 132 2.79 1.98 -15.41
C GLU A 132 3.28 0.65 -15.99
N LYS A 133 4.42 0.15 -15.50
CA LYS A 133 5.00 -1.13 -15.92
C LYS A 133 4.51 -2.33 -15.11
N SER A 134 3.70 -2.09 -14.07
CA SER A 134 3.23 -3.15 -13.18
C SER A 134 2.15 -4.00 -13.84
N SER A 135 2.28 -5.31 -13.72
CA SER A 135 1.26 -6.27 -14.18
C SER A 135 0.24 -6.61 -13.09
N LYS A 136 0.56 -6.37 -11.83
CA LYS A 136 -0.29 -6.72 -10.67
C LYS A 136 -0.23 -5.60 -9.64
N THR A 137 -1.31 -4.84 -9.53
CA THR A 137 -1.41 -3.70 -8.62
C THR A 137 -2.52 -3.91 -7.59
N ILE A 138 -2.22 -3.60 -6.34
CA ILE A 138 -3.20 -3.47 -5.25
C ILE A 138 -3.31 -1.97 -4.92
N VAL A 139 -4.54 -1.50 -4.67
CA VAL A 139 -4.81 -0.13 -4.22
C VAL A 139 -5.57 -0.17 -2.90
N ILE A 140 -5.05 0.51 -1.87
CA ILE A 140 -5.69 0.69 -0.56
C ILE A 140 -5.68 2.17 -0.24
N ASP A 141 -6.84 2.79 -0.15
CA ASP A 141 -6.98 4.23 -0.02
C ASP A 141 -8.21 4.60 0.81
N HIS A 142 -8.21 5.76 1.46
CA HIS A 142 -9.35 6.31 2.18
C HIS A 142 -9.92 7.56 1.54
N HIS A 143 -9.29 8.07 0.48
CA HIS A 143 -9.77 9.25 -0.21
C HIS A 143 -11.00 8.95 -1.07
N ARG A 144 -11.86 9.95 -1.27
CA ARG A 144 -12.97 9.82 -2.20
C ARG A 144 -12.45 9.67 -3.61
N ARG A 145 -13.01 8.73 -4.36
CA ARG A 145 -12.62 8.46 -5.74
C ARG A 145 -12.91 9.67 -6.63
N GLY A 146 -11.87 10.20 -7.27
CA GLY A 146 -11.96 11.22 -8.30
C GLY A 146 -12.21 10.64 -9.70
N GLU A 147 -12.11 11.48 -10.74
CA GLU A 147 -12.24 11.05 -12.14
C GLU A 147 -11.03 10.22 -12.61
N ALA A 148 -9.82 10.60 -12.18
CA ALA A 148 -8.59 9.86 -12.47
C ALA A 148 -8.32 8.84 -11.36
N PHE A 149 -8.13 7.58 -11.72
CA PHE A 149 -7.81 6.49 -10.77
C PHE A 149 -7.02 5.37 -11.46
N ILE A 150 -6.33 4.57 -10.65
CA ILE A 150 -5.59 3.39 -11.13
C ILE A 150 -6.59 2.39 -11.69
N GLU A 151 -6.45 2.09 -12.98
CA GLU A 151 -7.34 1.17 -13.70
C GLU A 151 -6.95 -0.30 -13.46
N LYS A 152 -7.97 -1.16 -13.36
CA LYS A 152 -7.86 -2.62 -13.30
C LYS A 152 -6.84 -3.17 -12.28
N PRO A 153 -6.84 -2.67 -11.03
CA PRO A 153 -6.03 -3.29 -9.99
C PRO A 153 -6.54 -4.72 -9.74
N VAL A 154 -5.65 -5.65 -9.38
CA VAL A 154 -6.04 -7.02 -9.00
C VAL A 154 -6.80 -7.06 -7.67
N LEU A 155 -6.60 -6.04 -6.82
CA LEU A 155 -7.36 -5.79 -5.60
C LEU A 155 -7.46 -4.27 -5.39
N SER A 156 -8.66 -3.79 -5.08
CA SER A 156 -8.89 -2.40 -4.70
C SER A 156 -9.77 -2.33 -3.47
N TYR A 157 -9.29 -1.65 -2.44
CA TYR A 157 -10.06 -1.31 -1.25
C TYR A 157 -9.99 0.19 -0.99
N ILE A 158 -11.10 0.87 -1.18
CA ILE A 158 -11.22 2.31 -0.98
C ILE A 158 -12.35 2.55 0.01
N ASP A 159 -12.02 3.08 1.20
CA ASP A 159 -13.00 3.36 2.26
C ASP A 159 -12.93 4.82 2.72
N PRO A 160 -13.73 5.71 2.12
CA PRO A 160 -13.79 7.12 2.53
C PRO A 160 -14.37 7.35 3.93
N SER A 161 -14.83 6.32 4.63
CA SER A 161 -15.31 6.41 6.00
C SER A 161 -14.22 6.13 7.03
N ALA A 162 -13.09 5.55 6.62
CA ALA A 162 -11.93 5.38 7.47
C ALA A 162 -11.25 6.72 7.76
N GLY A 163 -10.67 6.86 8.93
CA GLY A 163 -9.96 8.08 9.33
C GLY A 163 -8.64 8.26 8.61
N SER A 164 -8.01 7.16 8.16
CA SER A 164 -6.72 7.15 7.46
C SER A 164 -6.47 5.82 6.75
N SER A 165 -5.58 5.80 5.78
CA SER A 165 -5.10 4.56 5.14
C SER A 165 -4.26 3.72 6.12
N SER A 166 -3.53 4.34 7.02
CA SER A 166 -2.82 3.65 8.10
C SER A 166 -3.76 2.88 9.02
N GLU A 167 -4.94 3.43 9.33
CA GLU A 167 -5.98 2.73 10.10
C GLU A 167 -6.44 1.47 9.38
N ILE A 168 -6.72 1.56 8.08
CA ILE A 168 -7.11 0.42 7.24
C ILE A 168 -6.03 -0.67 7.28
N ILE A 169 -4.78 -0.29 7.06
CA ILE A 169 -3.66 -1.24 7.06
C ILE A 169 -3.42 -1.83 8.45
N ALA A 170 -3.56 -1.05 9.53
CA ALA A 170 -3.43 -1.56 10.90
C ALA A 170 -4.45 -2.67 11.20
N GLU A 171 -5.68 -2.53 10.70
CA GLU A 171 -6.68 -3.60 10.78
C GLU A 171 -6.26 -4.84 9.95
N PHE A 172 -5.69 -4.68 8.76
CA PHE A 172 -5.18 -5.81 7.96
C PHE A 172 -4.03 -6.54 8.67
N VAL A 173 -3.15 -5.81 9.36
CA VAL A 173 -2.06 -6.41 10.16
C VAL A 173 -2.62 -7.34 11.25
N LYS A 174 -3.71 -6.97 11.93
CA LYS A 174 -4.36 -7.83 12.93
C LYS A 174 -4.80 -9.18 12.35
N TYR A 175 -5.28 -9.19 11.11
CA TYR A 175 -5.70 -10.43 10.44
C TYR A 175 -4.52 -11.22 9.85
N SER A 176 -3.35 -10.61 9.70
CA SER A 176 -2.15 -11.31 9.23
C SER A 176 -1.47 -12.15 10.30
N SER A 177 -1.73 -11.84 11.58
CA SER A 177 -1.09 -12.47 12.75
C SER A 177 -1.93 -13.60 13.36
N ALA A 178 -3.11 -13.90 12.80
CA ALA A 178 -4.08 -14.86 13.33
C ALA A 178 -3.90 -16.26 12.71
#